data_ba0c4bc3f39978d93b148b67718d0e0b
#
_entry.id   ba0c4bc3f39978d93b148b67718d0e0b
#
_cell.length_a   1.000
_cell.length_b   1.000
_cell.length_c   1.000
_cell.angle_alpha   90.00
_cell.angle_beta   90.00
_cell.angle_gamma   90.00
#
_symmetry.space_group_name_H-M   'P 1'
#
loop_
_entity.id
_entity.type
_entity.pdbx_description
1 polymer ?
#
loop_
_entity_poly.entity_id
_entity_poly.type
_entity_poly.pdbx_seq_one_letter_code
_entity_poly.pdbx_strand_id
1 'polypeptide(L)'
;MIPYKQLSLADIFSDCQQIFDHDKPAFLSLLETHIDMDEIIPVSFRNHFYASTGRARIYPLQAFLWALIIQRVLSIPTDQLLLTFLAYSKPLREFCGFTKVPDASKITRFKQDFLDDLQLVFDNLVDLTEPICQAIDSAKADMTVFDSSGIEAFVTENNPKYANRIIKQLKAYAKANNFDKDYDPYKAAYGSMPSHASANPEIKQLYINGHFCYVFKFGIITNGLGIIRHISFYNKDFMTSHPDIVVEKKSDSPDEDKCVHDSKLLIPTLKDFFSKHPLINPNPDKPEKFFCISSTFQVQ
;
A
#
# COMPACT_ATOMS: atom_id res chain seq x y z
N MET A 1 3.56 -5.32 -45.33
CA MET A 1 2.82 -5.55 -44.08
C MET A 1 3.83 -5.42 -42.96
N ILE A 2 3.80 -4.35 -42.17
CA ILE A 2 4.68 -4.19 -41.01
C ILE A 2 4.15 -5.16 -39.96
N PRO A 3 4.94 -6.12 -39.45
CA PRO A 3 4.47 -7.01 -38.42
C PRO A 3 4.14 -6.20 -37.17
N TYR A 4 2.89 -6.17 -36.78
CA TYR A 4 2.43 -5.56 -35.54
C TYR A 4 2.95 -6.43 -34.40
N LYS A 5 4.02 -6.00 -33.74
CA LYS A 5 4.49 -6.65 -32.52
C LYS A 5 3.59 -6.16 -31.40
N GLN A 6 2.78 -7.04 -30.85
CA GLN A 6 2.01 -6.75 -29.67
C GLN A 6 3.00 -6.55 -28.50
N LEU A 7 3.10 -5.32 -28.00
CA LEU A 7 3.93 -5.00 -26.87
C LEU A 7 3.30 -5.62 -25.61
N SER A 8 4.07 -6.41 -24.89
CA SER A 8 3.69 -6.85 -23.54
C SER A 8 4.12 -5.83 -22.50
N LEU A 9 3.50 -5.85 -21.33
CA LEU A 9 3.94 -5.02 -20.19
C LEU A 9 5.40 -5.31 -19.83
N ALA A 10 5.84 -6.57 -19.97
CA ALA A 10 7.21 -6.98 -19.73
C ALA A 10 8.20 -6.36 -20.74
N ASP A 11 7.81 -6.23 -22.01
CA ASP A 11 8.64 -5.57 -23.03
C ASP A 11 8.79 -4.08 -22.71
N ILE A 12 7.69 -3.39 -22.38
CA ILE A 12 7.70 -1.97 -22.00
C ILE A 12 8.57 -1.75 -20.76
N PHE A 13 8.43 -2.62 -19.76
CA PHE A 13 9.23 -2.55 -18.54
C PHE A 13 10.72 -2.76 -18.82
N SER A 14 11.07 -3.73 -19.70
CA SER A 14 12.44 -4.00 -20.11
C SER A 14 13.06 -2.80 -20.85
N ASP A 15 12.31 -2.18 -21.76
CA ASP A 15 12.78 -1.01 -22.50
C ASP A 15 13.02 0.21 -21.58
N CYS A 16 12.07 0.47 -20.66
CA CYS A 16 12.24 1.51 -19.64
C CYS A 16 13.43 1.23 -18.72
N GLN A 17 13.64 -0.04 -18.34
CA GLN A 17 14.77 -0.44 -17.49
C GLN A 17 16.10 -0.22 -18.22
N GLN A 18 16.19 -0.52 -19.52
CA GLN A 18 17.40 -0.27 -20.31
C GLN A 18 17.74 1.23 -20.37
N ILE A 19 16.74 2.09 -20.59
CA ILE A 19 16.95 3.55 -20.60
C ILE A 19 17.39 4.00 -19.21
N PHE A 20 16.74 3.53 -18.16
CA PHE A 20 17.09 3.85 -16.77
C PHE A 20 18.53 3.47 -16.42
N ASP A 21 19.01 2.31 -16.87
CA ASP A 21 20.36 1.83 -16.55
C ASP A 21 21.45 2.55 -17.35
N HIS A 22 21.17 2.90 -18.61
CA HIS A 22 22.18 3.37 -19.54
C HIS A 22 22.13 4.88 -19.84
N ASP A 23 20.95 5.50 -19.71
CA ASP A 23 20.75 6.93 -19.97
C ASP A 23 19.74 7.57 -19.02
N LYS A 24 20.19 7.89 -17.81
CA LYS A 24 19.34 8.50 -16.76
C LYS A 24 18.72 9.84 -17.14
N PRO A 25 19.41 10.77 -17.84
CA PRO A 25 18.77 11.97 -18.38
C PRO A 25 17.64 11.68 -19.36
N ALA A 26 17.82 10.72 -20.28
CA ALA A 26 16.78 10.31 -21.20
C ALA A 26 15.59 9.67 -20.48
N PHE A 27 15.83 8.92 -19.40
CA PHE A 27 14.76 8.38 -18.55
C PHE A 27 13.92 9.47 -17.88
N LEU A 28 14.54 10.53 -17.33
CA LEU A 28 13.81 11.66 -16.76
C LEU A 28 12.99 12.40 -17.84
N SER A 29 13.56 12.59 -19.04
CA SER A 29 12.83 13.17 -20.17
C SER A 29 11.64 12.31 -20.61
N LEU A 30 11.78 10.98 -20.55
CA LEU A 30 10.68 10.05 -20.82
C LEU A 30 9.53 10.25 -19.82
N LEU A 31 9.85 10.36 -18.52
CA LEU A 31 8.84 10.62 -17.49
C LEU A 31 8.14 11.96 -17.73
N GLU A 32 8.91 13.03 -18.02
CA GLU A 32 8.36 14.36 -18.27
C GLU A 32 7.45 14.41 -19.51
N THR A 33 7.79 13.64 -20.55
CA THR A 33 7.01 13.59 -21.79
C THR A 33 5.71 12.82 -21.65
N HIS A 34 5.67 11.75 -20.82
CA HIS A 34 4.54 10.84 -20.76
C HIS A 34 3.69 10.98 -19.50
N ILE A 35 4.14 11.75 -18.50
CA ILE A 35 3.40 11.97 -17.26
C ILE A 35 2.93 13.43 -17.23
N ASP A 36 1.66 13.66 -17.50
CA ASP A 36 1.03 14.98 -17.35
C ASP A 36 0.49 15.13 -15.91
N MET A 37 1.20 15.93 -15.12
CA MET A 37 0.79 16.24 -13.75
C MET A 37 -0.51 17.03 -13.67
N ASP A 38 -0.91 17.71 -14.75
CA ASP A 38 -2.14 18.48 -14.78
C ASP A 38 -3.36 17.59 -14.94
N GLU A 39 -3.23 16.46 -15.62
CA GLU A 39 -4.25 15.42 -15.69
C GLU A 39 -4.32 14.57 -14.41
N ILE A 40 -3.16 14.28 -13.81
CA ILE A 40 -3.05 13.39 -12.64
C ILE A 40 -3.58 14.05 -11.38
N ILE A 41 -3.32 15.37 -11.19
CA ILE A 41 -3.68 16.07 -9.97
C ILE A 41 -5.12 16.57 -10.04
N PRO A 42 -6.05 16.05 -9.21
CA PRO A 42 -7.42 16.55 -9.16
C PRO A 42 -7.49 18.05 -8.84
N VAL A 43 -8.47 18.73 -9.42
CA VAL A 43 -8.71 20.16 -9.18
C VAL A 43 -8.99 20.43 -7.69
N SER A 44 -9.67 19.51 -7.01
CA SER A 44 -9.93 19.58 -5.56
C SER A 44 -8.64 19.65 -4.76
N PHE A 45 -7.64 18.83 -5.10
CA PHE A 45 -6.35 18.83 -4.45
C PHE A 45 -5.61 20.17 -4.68
N ARG A 46 -5.61 20.68 -5.90
CA ARG A 46 -5.01 22.00 -6.19
C ARG A 46 -5.64 23.09 -5.35
N ASN A 47 -6.97 23.11 -5.28
CA ASN A 47 -7.73 24.09 -4.48
C ASN A 47 -7.43 23.96 -2.98
N HIS A 48 -7.32 22.74 -2.45
CA HIS A 48 -6.97 22.50 -1.07
C HIS A 48 -5.52 22.91 -0.78
N PHE A 49 -4.57 22.56 -1.65
CA PHE A 49 -3.16 22.89 -1.47
C PHE A 49 -2.89 24.39 -1.55
N TYR A 50 -3.52 25.09 -2.51
CA TYR A 50 -3.38 26.54 -2.71
C TYR A 50 -4.54 27.33 -2.11
N ALA A 51 -5.06 26.89 -0.96
CA ALA A 51 -6.14 27.58 -0.28
C ALA A 51 -5.87 29.08 -0.14
N SER A 52 -6.92 29.90 -0.33
CA SER A 52 -6.84 31.36 -0.31
C SER A 52 -6.51 31.95 1.08
N THR A 53 -6.64 31.14 2.14
CA THR A 53 -6.36 31.52 3.52
C THR A 53 -5.01 30.97 3.98
N GLY A 54 -4.26 31.78 4.72
CA GLY A 54 -2.97 31.40 5.27
C GLY A 54 -1.77 31.94 4.46
N ARG A 55 -0.57 31.46 4.81
CA ARG A 55 0.67 31.86 4.14
C ARG A 55 0.79 31.18 2.78
N ALA A 56 1.15 31.96 1.76
CA ALA A 56 1.42 31.41 0.42
C ALA A 56 2.42 30.25 0.45
N ARG A 57 2.15 29.22 -0.32
CA ARG A 57 3.05 28.06 -0.47
C ARG A 57 4.32 28.46 -1.21
N ILE A 58 5.47 28.12 -0.65
CA ILE A 58 6.79 28.41 -1.24
C ILE A 58 7.14 27.37 -2.31
N TYR A 59 6.69 26.12 -2.09
CA TYR A 59 6.99 24.99 -2.95
C TYR A 59 5.74 24.61 -3.75
N PRO A 60 5.89 24.36 -5.06
CA PRO A 60 4.76 23.90 -5.89
C PRO A 60 4.27 22.52 -5.48
N LEU A 61 2.97 22.26 -5.63
CA LEU A 61 2.36 20.95 -5.40
C LEU A 61 3.03 19.87 -6.26
N GLN A 62 3.18 20.15 -7.56
CA GLN A 62 3.80 19.23 -8.50
C GLN A 62 5.22 18.82 -8.08
N ALA A 63 5.98 19.75 -7.47
CA ALA A 63 7.34 19.46 -7.02
C ALA A 63 7.38 18.38 -5.93
N PHE A 64 6.42 18.38 -5.01
CA PHE A 64 6.31 17.31 -4.00
C PHE A 64 5.95 15.98 -4.64
N LEU A 65 5.00 15.95 -5.58
CA LEU A 65 4.59 14.73 -6.25
C LEU A 65 5.72 14.14 -7.08
N TRP A 66 6.42 14.96 -7.89
CA TRP A 66 7.61 14.52 -8.62
C TRP A 66 8.69 13.96 -7.68
N ALA A 67 8.93 14.62 -6.55
CA ALA A 67 9.89 14.13 -5.57
C ALA A 67 9.51 12.75 -5.01
N LEU A 68 8.23 12.49 -4.76
CA LEU A 68 7.73 11.18 -4.30
C LEU A 68 7.85 10.12 -5.40
N ILE A 69 7.57 10.47 -6.66
CA ILE A 69 7.75 9.57 -7.81
C ILE A 69 9.24 9.20 -7.94
N ILE A 70 10.12 10.20 -7.96
CA ILE A 70 11.56 9.98 -8.03
C ILE A 70 12.08 9.16 -6.86
N GLN A 71 11.56 9.39 -5.66
CA GLN A 71 11.91 8.59 -4.49
C GLN A 71 11.63 7.10 -4.73
N ARG A 72 10.50 6.79 -5.36
CA ARG A 72 10.12 5.40 -5.68
C ARG A 72 10.89 4.83 -6.85
N VAL A 73 11.00 5.56 -7.94
CA VAL A 73 11.72 5.14 -9.15
C VAL A 73 13.19 4.83 -8.84
N LEU A 74 13.85 5.70 -8.07
CA LEU A 74 15.25 5.50 -7.69
C LEU A 74 15.42 4.61 -6.44
N SER A 75 14.34 4.02 -5.93
CA SER A 75 14.37 3.18 -4.71
C SER A 75 15.03 3.86 -3.50
N ILE A 76 14.80 5.17 -3.33
CA ILE A 76 15.38 5.94 -2.22
C ILE A 76 14.60 5.63 -0.93
N PRO A 77 15.22 5.00 0.08
CA PRO A 77 14.48 4.43 1.21
C PRO A 77 13.96 5.45 2.21
N THR A 78 14.54 6.66 2.27
CA THR A 78 14.17 7.66 3.27
C THR A 78 14.01 9.06 2.68
N ASP A 79 13.12 9.87 3.29
CA ASP A 79 12.95 11.27 2.92
C ASP A 79 14.24 12.08 3.09
N GLN A 80 15.01 11.78 4.13
CA GLN A 80 16.28 12.45 4.38
C GLN A 80 17.28 12.20 3.23
N LEU A 81 17.34 10.96 2.73
CA LEU A 81 18.22 10.63 1.61
C LEU A 81 17.72 11.26 0.31
N LEU A 82 16.41 11.29 0.07
CA LEU A 82 15.81 12.02 -1.05
C LEU A 82 16.24 13.50 -1.04
N LEU A 83 16.10 14.17 0.09
CA LEU A 83 16.50 15.57 0.23
C LEU A 83 18.01 15.78 0.00
N THR A 84 18.83 14.82 0.41
CA THR A 84 20.27 14.82 0.14
C THR A 84 20.53 14.75 -1.38
N PHE A 85 19.85 13.84 -2.10
CA PHE A 85 19.97 13.77 -3.56
C PHE A 85 19.51 15.06 -4.24
N LEU A 86 18.39 15.64 -3.81
CA LEU A 86 17.90 16.93 -4.35
C LEU A 86 18.85 18.09 -4.03
N ALA A 87 19.57 18.05 -2.93
CA ALA A 87 20.55 19.06 -2.56
C ALA A 87 21.81 19.00 -3.46
N TYR A 88 22.31 17.81 -3.71
CA TYR A 88 23.53 17.60 -4.47
C TYR A 88 23.34 17.54 -5.99
N SER A 89 22.15 17.12 -6.47
CA SER A 89 21.85 17.03 -7.90
C SER A 89 20.96 18.17 -8.35
N LYS A 90 21.57 19.20 -8.96
CA LYS A 90 20.82 20.30 -9.56
C LYS A 90 19.83 19.83 -10.64
N PRO A 91 20.21 18.95 -11.59
CA PRO A 91 19.29 18.45 -12.61
C PRO A 91 18.07 17.74 -12.01
N LEU A 92 18.26 16.92 -10.97
CA LEU A 92 17.16 16.21 -10.33
C LEU A 92 16.23 17.16 -9.59
N ARG A 93 16.79 18.17 -8.92
CA ARG A 93 16.00 19.20 -8.24
C ARG A 93 15.20 20.04 -9.23
N GLU A 94 15.78 20.43 -10.35
CA GLU A 94 15.12 21.18 -11.42
C GLU A 94 14.02 20.35 -12.09
N PHE A 95 14.27 19.08 -12.36
CA PHE A 95 13.25 18.14 -12.83
C PHE A 95 12.04 18.08 -11.90
N CYS A 96 12.25 17.99 -10.60
CA CYS A 96 11.14 18.04 -9.63
C CYS A 96 10.44 19.40 -9.57
N GLY A 97 11.06 20.48 -10.07
CA GLY A 97 10.53 21.84 -10.01
C GLY A 97 10.82 22.58 -8.70
N PHE A 98 11.81 22.14 -7.92
CA PHE A 98 12.23 22.84 -6.71
C PHE A 98 13.28 23.91 -7.01
N THR A 99 12.99 25.17 -6.67
CA THR A 99 13.99 26.24 -6.66
C THR A 99 14.96 26.11 -5.48
N LYS A 100 14.43 25.66 -4.33
CA LYS A 100 15.18 25.41 -3.10
C LYS A 100 14.71 24.08 -2.51
N VAL A 101 15.63 23.28 -1.99
CA VAL A 101 15.31 22.01 -1.33
C VAL A 101 14.50 22.26 -0.06
N PRO A 102 13.35 21.60 0.13
CA PRO A 102 12.55 21.73 1.35
C PRO A 102 13.22 21.05 2.55
N ASP A 103 12.84 21.44 3.76
CA ASP A 103 13.21 20.72 4.98
C ASP A 103 12.43 19.40 5.08
N ALA A 104 12.99 18.40 5.77
CA ALA A 104 12.35 17.12 6.00
C ALA A 104 10.93 17.23 6.60
N SER A 105 10.75 18.19 7.53
CA SER A 105 9.44 18.48 8.12
C SER A 105 8.38 18.91 7.09
N LYS A 106 8.79 19.46 5.94
CA LYS A 106 7.85 19.87 4.89
C LYS A 106 7.31 18.67 4.12
N ILE A 107 8.16 17.68 3.83
CA ILE A 107 7.72 16.43 3.19
C ILE A 107 6.82 15.62 4.14
N THR A 108 7.21 15.53 5.42
CA THR A 108 6.40 14.82 6.42
C THR A 108 5.02 15.45 6.55
N ARG A 109 4.95 16.79 6.71
CA ARG A 109 3.66 17.50 6.78
C ARG A 109 2.86 17.38 5.50
N PHE A 110 3.51 17.47 4.33
CA PHE A 110 2.83 17.26 3.06
C PHE A 110 2.12 15.90 3.00
N LYS A 111 2.81 14.83 3.40
CA LYS A 111 2.23 13.48 3.43
C LYS A 111 1.09 13.36 4.46
N GLN A 112 1.19 14.04 5.60
CA GLN A 112 0.19 13.99 6.68
C GLN A 112 -1.04 14.85 6.38
N ASP A 113 -0.80 16.11 5.97
CA ASP A 113 -1.86 17.11 5.78
C ASP A 113 -2.71 16.81 4.52
N PHE A 114 -2.16 16.07 3.53
CA PHE A 114 -2.77 15.81 2.23
C PHE A 114 -2.92 14.32 1.93
N LEU A 115 -3.07 13.49 2.96
CA LEU A 115 -3.19 12.02 2.77
C LEU A 115 -4.41 11.66 1.91
N ASP A 116 -5.56 12.27 2.18
CA ASP A 116 -6.79 12.03 1.44
C ASP A 116 -6.69 12.54 -0.01
N ASP A 117 -6.04 13.67 -0.22
CA ASP A 117 -5.78 14.18 -1.57
C ASP A 117 -4.82 13.29 -2.36
N LEU A 118 -3.82 12.71 -1.70
CA LEU A 118 -2.93 11.71 -2.33
C LEU A 118 -3.69 10.43 -2.70
N GLN A 119 -4.70 10.04 -1.91
CA GLN A 119 -5.59 8.94 -2.28
C GLN A 119 -6.41 9.30 -3.54
N LEU A 120 -6.90 10.52 -3.64
CA LEU A 120 -7.61 10.99 -4.85
C LEU A 120 -6.69 11.01 -6.08
N VAL A 121 -5.41 11.35 -5.93
CA VAL A 121 -4.41 11.23 -7.02
C VAL A 121 -4.27 9.79 -7.46
N PHE A 122 -4.21 8.86 -6.52
CA PHE A 122 -4.12 7.44 -6.83
C PHE A 122 -5.39 6.94 -7.55
N ASP A 123 -6.57 7.28 -7.05
CA ASP A 123 -7.84 6.90 -7.66
C ASP A 123 -7.95 7.46 -9.10
N ASN A 124 -7.52 8.70 -9.33
CA ASN A 124 -7.47 9.30 -10.68
C ASN A 124 -6.47 8.58 -11.61
N LEU A 125 -5.30 8.20 -11.09
CA LEU A 125 -4.33 7.39 -11.85
C LEU A 125 -4.90 6.04 -12.27
N VAL A 126 -5.72 5.42 -11.44
CA VAL A 126 -6.41 4.17 -11.77
C VAL A 126 -7.29 4.37 -12.99
N ASP A 127 -8.12 5.42 -13.00
CA ASP A 127 -9.01 5.72 -14.11
C ASP A 127 -8.26 6.10 -15.40
N LEU A 128 -7.23 6.95 -15.29
CA LEU A 128 -6.40 7.36 -16.43
C LEU A 128 -5.61 6.21 -17.06
N THR A 129 -5.19 5.23 -16.25
CA THR A 129 -4.41 4.09 -16.74
C THR A 129 -5.26 2.91 -17.22
N GLU A 130 -6.57 2.92 -16.97
CA GLU A 130 -7.47 1.84 -17.43
C GLU A 130 -7.46 1.67 -18.95
N PRO A 131 -7.65 2.71 -19.78
CA PRO A 131 -7.58 2.56 -21.24
C PRO A 131 -6.25 2.01 -21.73
N ILE A 132 -5.13 2.35 -21.04
CA ILE A 132 -3.79 1.85 -21.36
C ILE A 132 -3.72 0.35 -21.07
N CYS A 133 -4.22 -0.08 -19.92
CA CYS A 133 -4.26 -1.51 -19.55
C CYS A 133 -5.10 -2.32 -20.55
N GLN A 134 -6.25 -1.78 -20.96
CA GLN A 134 -7.13 -2.40 -21.97
C GLN A 134 -6.45 -2.50 -23.33
N ALA A 135 -5.66 -1.49 -23.72
CA ALA A 135 -4.90 -1.52 -24.97
C ALA A 135 -3.74 -2.52 -24.96
N ILE A 136 -3.14 -2.78 -23.80
CA ILE A 136 -2.04 -3.76 -23.65
C ILE A 136 -2.59 -5.19 -23.73
N ASP A 137 -3.57 -5.53 -22.90
CA ASP A 137 -4.20 -6.86 -22.85
C ASP A 137 -5.55 -6.75 -22.11
N SER A 138 -6.62 -6.69 -22.87
CA SER A 138 -7.97 -6.51 -22.32
C SER A 138 -8.41 -7.66 -21.43
N ALA A 139 -8.00 -8.90 -21.75
CA ALA A 139 -8.35 -10.07 -20.94
C ALA A 139 -7.69 -10.00 -19.54
N LYS A 140 -6.43 -9.54 -19.48
CA LYS A 140 -5.74 -9.33 -18.20
C LYS A 140 -6.20 -8.06 -17.49
N ALA A 141 -6.51 -7.01 -18.23
CA ALA A 141 -7.04 -5.78 -17.63
C ALA A 141 -8.38 -6.03 -16.91
N ASP A 142 -9.24 -6.88 -17.49
CA ASP A 142 -10.52 -7.26 -16.90
C ASP A 142 -10.41 -8.22 -15.69
N MET A 143 -9.24 -8.81 -15.42
CA MET A 143 -9.03 -9.65 -14.24
C MET A 143 -8.97 -8.79 -12.97
N THR A 144 -9.57 -9.29 -11.91
CA THR A 144 -9.49 -8.69 -10.57
C THR A 144 -8.83 -9.68 -9.62
N VAL A 145 -7.67 -9.30 -9.09
CA VAL A 145 -6.90 -10.12 -8.14
C VAL A 145 -6.88 -9.40 -6.82
N PHE A 146 -7.39 -10.03 -5.77
CA PHE A 146 -7.39 -9.51 -4.42
C PHE A 146 -6.39 -10.25 -3.55
N ASP A 147 -5.62 -9.50 -2.78
CA ASP A 147 -4.78 -10.04 -1.71
C ASP A 147 -4.77 -9.09 -0.52
N SER A 148 -4.57 -9.63 0.68
CA SER A 148 -4.40 -8.84 1.88
C SER A 148 -3.07 -9.14 2.55
N SER A 149 -2.52 -8.12 3.18
CA SER A 149 -1.26 -8.23 3.91
C SER A 149 -1.26 -7.28 5.11
N GLY A 150 -0.12 -7.16 5.78
CA GLY A 150 0.05 -6.25 6.89
C GLY A 150 1.37 -5.49 6.82
N ILE A 151 1.32 -4.22 7.17
CA ILE A 151 2.52 -3.41 7.38
C ILE A 151 2.92 -3.57 8.84
N GLU A 152 4.08 -4.18 9.09
CA GLU A 152 4.61 -4.36 10.44
C GLU A 152 4.83 -3.00 11.12
N ALA A 153 4.25 -2.84 12.29
CA ALA A 153 4.25 -1.58 13.01
C ALA A 153 5.42 -1.48 14.00
N PHE A 154 5.91 -0.27 14.22
CA PHE A 154 6.92 0.01 15.26
C PHE A 154 6.25 0.10 16.63
N VAL A 155 5.93 -1.06 17.21
CA VAL A 155 5.30 -1.19 18.53
C VAL A 155 6.12 -2.08 19.44
N THR A 156 5.91 -1.97 20.76
CA THR A 156 6.65 -2.73 21.76
C THR A 156 6.49 -4.24 21.56
N GLU A 157 5.31 -4.67 21.15
CA GLU A 157 4.95 -6.06 20.94
C GLU A 157 5.73 -6.71 19.79
N ASN A 158 6.16 -5.92 18.79
CA ASN A 158 7.03 -6.37 17.69
C ASN A 158 8.52 -6.41 18.09
N ASN A 159 8.88 -5.92 19.28
CA ASN A 159 10.25 -6.03 19.74
C ASN A 159 10.58 -7.51 20.09
N PRO A 160 11.58 -8.13 19.45
CA PRO A 160 11.96 -9.52 19.73
C PRO A 160 12.21 -9.79 21.21
N LYS A 161 12.69 -8.82 21.98
CA LYS A 161 12.91 -8.96 23.43
C LYS A 161 11.62 -9.15 24.21
N TYR A 162 10.50 -8.59 23.71
CA TYR A 162 9.19 -8.72 24.37
C TYR A 162 8.70 -10.17 24.30
N ALA A 163 8.59 -10.73 23.11
CA ALA A 163 8.14 -12.11 22.90
C ALA A 163 9.12 -13.12 23.55
N ASN A 164 10.45 -12.93 23.39
CA ASN A 164 11.44 -13.82 23.97
C ASN A 164 11.41 -13.86 25.50
N ARG A 165 11.04 -12.77 26.18
CA ARG A 165 10.85 -12.75 27.63
C ARG A 165 9.69 -13.69 28.04
N ILE A 166 8.57 -13.60 27.34
CA ILE A 166 7.39 -14.45 27.61
C ILE A 166 7.73 -15.93 27.33
N ILE A 167 8.34 -16.22 26.18
CA ILE A 167 8.76 -17.58 25.82
C ILE A 167 9.69 -18.17 26.86
N LYS A 168 10.66 -17.40 27.36
CA LYS A 168 11.59 -17.85 28.41
C LYS A 168 10.86 -18.20 29.73
N GLN A 169 9.89 -17.38 30.12
CA GLN A 169 9.06 -17.64 31.30
C GLN A 169 8.21 -18.91 31.13
N LEU A 170 7.58 -19.08 29.97
CA LEU A 170 6.76 -20.27 29.68
C LEU A 170 7.59 -21.56 29.59
N LYS A 171 8.82 -21.50 29.02
CA LYS A 171 9.76 -22.64 29.03
C LYS A 171 10.16 -23.03 30.45
N ALA A 172 10.43 -22.05 31.30
CA ALA A 172 10.77 -22.31 32.71
C ALA A 172 9.59 -22.90 33.47
N TYR A 173 8.38 -22.38 33.25
CA TYR A 173 7.15 -22.89 33.86
C TYR A 173 6.81 -24.31 33.41
N ALA A 174 6.91 -24.60 32.10
CA ALA A 174 6.66 -25.93 31.57
C ALA A 174 7.66 -26.97 32.13
N LYS A 175 8.92 -26.60 32.27
CA LYS A 175 9.98 -27.46 32.89
C LYS A 175 9.67 -27.73 34.37
N ALA A 176 9.22 -26.71 35.13
CA ALA A 176 8.93 -26.85 36.55
C ALA A 176 7.69 -27.73 36.80
N ASN A 177 6.74 -27.75 35.88
CA ASN A 177 5.49 -28.50 36.00
C ASN A 177 5.47 -29.80 35.18
N ASN A 178 6.61 -30.25 34.64
CA ASN A 178 6.73 -31.48 33.83
C ASN A 178 5.69 -31.59 32.71
N PHE A 179 5.49 -30.50 31.97
CA PHE A 179 4.56 -30.49 30.83
C PHE A 179 4.97 -31.50 29.77
N ASP A 180 3.98 -32.04 29.08
CA ASP A 180 4.16 -33.04 28.03
C ASP A 180 5.00 -32.47 26.87
N LYS A 181 5.62 -33.39 26.08
CA LYS A 181 6.47 -33.03 24.93
C LYS A 181 5.72 -32.27 23.84
N ASP A 182 4.40 -32.38 23.85
CA ASP A 182 3.50 -31.69 22.89
C ASP A 182 3.25 -30.21 23.25
N TYR A 183 3.71 -29.74 24.42
CA TYR A 183 3.58 -28.35 24.80
C TYR A 183 4.55 -27.47 24.01
N ASP A 184 3.99 -26.61 23.16
CA ASP A 184 4.75 -25.61 22.41
C ASP A 184 4.74 -24.24 23.12
N PRO A 185 5.86 -23.84 23.76
CA PRO A 185 5.94 -22.58 24.46
C PRO A 185 5.91 -21.36 23.52
N TYR A 186 6.21 -21.51 22.24
CA TYR A 186 6.09 -20.44 21.25
C TYR A 186 4.63 -20.18 20.93
N LYS A 187 3.89 -21.25 20.60
CA LYS A 187 2.44 -21.16 20.36
C LYS A 187 1.70 -20.58 21.57
N ALA A 188 2.05 -21.03 22.76
CA ALA A 188 1.48 -20.54 24.01
C ALA A 188 1.82 -19.06 24.26
N ALA A 189 3.05 -18.62 23.95
CA ALA A 189 3.45 -17.22 24.09
C ALA A 189 2.61 -16.32 23.19
N TYR A 190 2.51 -16.64 21.91
CA TYR A 190 1.72 -15.83 20.96
C TYR A 190 0.22 -15.89 21.28
N GLY A 191 -0.29 -17.03 21.78
CA GLY A 191 -1.66 -17.14 22.26
C GLY A 191 -1.96 -16.25 23.46
N SER A 192 -0.99 -16.08 24.37
CA SER A 192 -1.13 -15.24 25.58
C SER A 192 -0.87 -13.75 25.35
N MET A 193 -0.27 -13.38 24.21
CA MET A 193 -0.05 -11.96 23.87
C MET A 193 -1.39 -11.30 23.49
N PRO A 194 -1.56 -9.97 23.72
CA PRO A 194 -2.80 -9.28 23.36
C PRO A 194 -3.06 -9.37 21.85
N SER A 195 -4.32 -9.28 21.44
CA SER A 195 -4.71 -9.34 20.02
C SER A 195 -4.37 -8.06 19.25
N HIS A 196 -4.06 -6.98 19.96
CA HIS A 196 -3.71 -5.67 19.40
C HIS A 196 -2.58 -5.03 20.18
N ALA A 197 -1.92 -4.07 19.56
CA ALA A 197 -0.87 -3.30 20.21
C ALA A 197 -1.46 -2.32 21.24
N SER A 198 -0.77 -2.18 22.37
CA SER A 198 -1.19 -1.24 23.43
C SER A 198 -1.19 0.22 23.00
N ALA A 199 -0.28 0.57 22.06
CA ALA A 199 -0.16 1.94 21.54
C ALA A 199 -1.30 2.32 20.59
N ASN A 200 -1.85 1.35 19.83
CA ASN A 200 -2.94 1.59 18.89
C ASN A 200 -3.74 0.29 18.67
N PRO A 201 -5.05 0.26 19.02
CA PRO A 201 -5.89 -0.93 18.90
C PRO A 201 -6.19 -1.36 17.44
N GLU A 202 -5.92 -0.53 16.46
CA GLU A 202 -6.05 -0.88 15.03
C GLU A 202 -4.89 -1.77 14.56
N ILE A 203 -3.75 -1.74 15.26
CA ILE A 203 -2.61 -2.59 14.99
C ILE A 203 -2.89 -3.96 15.61
N LYS A 204 -3.20 -4.93 14.77
CA LYS A 204 -3.63 -6.28 15.20
C LYS A 204 -2.51 -7.30 15.02
N GLN A 205 -2.56 -8.35 15.87
CA GLN A 205 -1.68 -9.50 15.72
C GLN A 205 -2.09 -10.31 14.48
N LEU A 206 -1.14 -10.60 13.60
CA LEU A 206 -1.33 -11.38 12.39
C LEU A 206 -0.12 -12.31 12.17
N TYR A 207 -0.36 -13.46 11.55
CA TYR A 207 0.70 -14.35 11.10
C TYR A 207 1.00 -14.07 9.62
N ILE A 208 2.15 -13.48 9.34
CA ILE A 208 2.61 -13.17 7.99
C ILE A 208 4.10 -13.53 7.85
N ASN A 209 4.54 -13.89 6.65
CA ASN A 209 5.93 -14.20 6.33
C ASN A 209 6.58 -15.21 7.30
N GLY A 210 5.81 -16.16 7.83
CA GLY A 210 6.30 -17.23 8.69
C GLY A 210 6.45 -16.88 10.18
N HIS A 211 5.99 -15.70 10.62
CA HIS A 211 6.02 -15.30 12.03
C HIS A 211 4.79 -14.48 12.44
N PHE A 212 4.53 -14.43 13.75
CA PHE A 212 3.54 -13.53 14.31
C PHE A 212 4.13 -12.14 14.50
N CYS A 213 3.39 -11.12 14.04
CA CYS A 213 3.71 -9.71 14.26
C CYS A 213 2.45 -8.87 14.38
N TYR A 214 2.61 -7.64 14.82
CA TYR A 214 1.55 -6.65 14.97
C TYR A 214 1.60 -5.70 13.78
N VAL A 215 0.51 -5.64 13.03
CA VAL A 215 0.46 -4.99 11.72
C VAL A 215 -0.74 -4.07 11.58
N PHE A 216 -0.60 -3.08 10.72
CA PHE A 216 -1.72 -2.46 10.03
C PHE A 216 -2.11 -3.34 8.85
N LYS A 217 -3.30 -3.92 8.92
CA LYS A 217 -3.81 -4.77 7.84
C LYS A 217 -4.35 -3.91 6.71
N PHE A 218 -4.03 -4.30 5.48
CA PHE A 218 -4.53 -3.67 4.27
C PHE A 218 -4.85 -4.72 3.21
N GLY A 219 -5.69 -4.34 2.24
CA GLY A 219 -5.99 -5.14 1.06
C GLY A 219 -5.62 -4.39 -0.20
N ILE A 220 -5.19 -5.13 -1.20
CA ILE A 220 -4.84 -4.60 -2.52
C ILE A 220 -5.69 -5.33 -3.56
N ILE A 221 -6.20 -4.56 -4.53
CA ILE A 221 -6.74 -5.11 -5.76
C ILE A 221 -5.78 -4.75 -6.89
N THR A 222 -5.39 -5.75 -7.67
CA THR A 222 -4.64 -5.57 -8.91
C THR A 222 -5.44 -6.13 -10.08
N ASN A 223 -5.12 -5.69 -11.30
CA ASN A 223 -5.55 -6.39 -12.49
C ASN A 223 -4.58 -7.56 -12.82
N GLY A 224 -4.88 -8.34 -13.84
CA GLY A 224 -4.02 -9.46 -14.28
C GLY A 224 -2.70 -9.05 -14.91
N LEU A 225 -2.47 -7.75 -15.15
CA LEU A 225 -1.18 -7.17 -15.51
C LEU A 225 -0.30 -6.91 -14.28
N GLY A 226 -0.84 -7.07 -13.05
CA GLY A 226 -0.14 -6.78 -11.80
C GLY A 226 -0.15 -5.30 -11.40
N ILE A 227 -0.97 -4.48 -12.06
CA ILE A 227 -1.09 -3.06 -11.75
C ILE A 227 -2.12 -2.87 -10.63
N ILE A 228 -1.72 -2.13 -9.58
CA ILE A 228 -2.58 -1.86 -8.43
C ILE A 228 -3.73 -0.95 -8.90
N ARG A 229 -4.97 -1.36 -8.56
CA ARG A 229 -6.21 -0.67 -8.89
C ARG A 229 -6.94 -0.13 -7.66
N HIS A 230 -6.70 -0.73 -6.49
CA HIS A 230 -7.31 -0.30 -5.25
C HIS A 230 -6.46 -0.68 -4.05
N ILE A 231 -6.49 0.16 -3.02
CA ILE A 231 -5.87 -0.09 -1.72
C ILE A 231 -6.89 0.28 -0.65
N SER A 232 -7.18 -0.67 0.25
CA SER A 232 -8.02 -0.44 1.43
C SER A 232 -7.22 -0.68 2.70
N PHE A 233 -7.27 0.25 3.64
CA PHE A 233 -6.77 0.04 5.00
C PHE A 233 -7.93 -0.37 5.90
N TYR A 234 -7.80 -1.50 6.58
CA TYR A 234 -8.85 -2.05 7.43
C TYR A 234 -8.81 -1.44 8.84
N ASN A 235 -8.93 -0.12 8.86
CA ASN A 235 -8.98 0.71 10.05
C ASN A 235 -10.43 0.84 10.58
N LYS A 236 -10.61 1.66 11.61
CA LYS A 236 -11.92 1.92 12.22
C LYS A 236 -12.93 2.51 11.23
N ASP A 237 -12.48 3.39 10.32
CA ASP A 237 -13.36 4.04 9.36
C ASP A 237 -13.90 3.04 8.35
N PHE A 238 -13.04 2.13 7.83
CA PHE A 238 -13.46 1.02 6.98
C PHE A 238 -14.48 0.12 7.69
N MET A 239 -14.21 -0.26 8.95
CA MET A 239 -15.10 -1.12 9.73
C MET A 239 -16.45 -0.43 10.02
N THR A 240 -16.44 0.88 10.23
CA THR A 240 -17.68 1.67 10.43
C THR A 240 -18.52 1.75 9.16
N SER A 241 -17.89 1.83 8.00
CA SER A 241 -18.56 1.83 6.69
C SER A 241 -19.10 0.46 6.30
N HIS A 242 -18.61 -0.61 6.92
CA HIS A 242 -19.01 -2.00 6.65
C HIS A 242 -19.46 -2.73 7.92
N PRO A 243 -20.60 -2.35 8.52
CA PRO A 243 -21.06 -2.91 9.80
C PRO A 243 -21.41 -4.40 9.74
N ASP A 244 -21.59 -4.96 8.54
CA ASP A 244 -21.88 -6.39 8.33
C ASP A 244 -20.65 -7.28 8.55
N ILE A 245 -19.46 -6.71 8.69
CA ILE A 245 -18.23 -7.47 8.94
C ILE A 245 -18.22 -7.93 10.39
N VAL A 246 -18.41 -9.22 10.60
CA VAL A 246 -18.32 -9.83 11.92
C VAL A 246 -16.87 -10.13 12.27
N VAL A 247 -16.35 -9.49 13.30
CA VAL A 247 -14.99 -9.72 13.82
C VAL A 247 -15.03 -10.86 14.82
N GLU A 248 -14.11 -11.80 14.67
CA GLU A 248 -13.95 -12.92 15.62
C GLU A 248 -13.29 -12.45 16.91
N LYS A 249 -13.77 -12.99 18.03
CA LYS A 249 -13.17 -12.77 19.34
C LYS A 249 -12.01 -13.74 19.59
N LYS A 250 -11.08 -13.33 20.43
CA LYS A 250 -10.00 -14.20 20.88
C LYS A 250 -10.57 -15.22 21.89
N SER A 251 -10.24 -16.51 21.72
CA SER A 251 -10.78 -17.59 22.58
C SER A 251 -10.47 -17.39 24.06
N ASP A 252 -9.25 -16.93 24.36
CA ASP A 252 -8.74 -16.77 25.73
C ASP A 252 -9.02 -15.39 26.32
N SER A 253 -9.56 -14.46 25.52
CA SER A 253 -9.91 -13.09 25.90
C SER A 253 -11.11 -12.62 25.07
N PRO A 254 -12.35 -12.98 25.45
CA PRO A 254 -13.55 -12.69 24.66
C PRO A 254 -13.85 -11.21 24.43
N ASP A 255 -13.22 -10.33 25.20
CA ASP A 255 -13.32 -8.87 25.03
C ASP A 255 -12.42 -8.35 23.89
N GLU A 256 -11.47 -9.16 23.42
CA GLU A 256 -10.50 -8.77 22.39
C GLU A 256 -10.91 -9.26 21.01
N ASP A 257 -10.92 -8.32 20.05
CA ASP A 257 -11.14 -8.61 18.63
C ASP A 257 -9.87 -9.13 17.96
N LYS A 258 -9.97 -10.27 17.27
CA LYS A 258 -8.91 -10.73 16.39
C LYS A 258 -8.75 -9.82 15.15
N CYS A 259 -7.67 -10.01 14.41
CA CYS A 259 -7.55 -9.47 13.06
C CYS A 259 -8.63 -10.07 12.15
N VAL A 260 -9.29 -9.25 11.34
CA VAL A 260 -10.38 -9.72 10.46
C VAL A 260 -9.83 -10.68 9.41
N HIS A 261 -10.53 -11.78 9.17
CA HIS A 261 -10.12 -12.77 8.16
C HIS A 261 -10.35 -12.24 6.74
N ASP A 262 -9.45 -12.59 5.80
CA ASP A 262 -9.45 -12.10 4.42
C ASP A 262 -10.74 -12.38 3.67
N SER A 263 -11.33 -13.56 3.90
CA SER A 263 -12.61 -13.94 3.29
C SER A 263 -13.77 -13.00 3.62
N LYS A 264 -13.70 -12.29 4.75
CA LYS A 264 -14.72 -11.31 5.17
C LYS A 264 -14.43 -9.91 4.62
N LEU A 265 -13.21 -9.66 4.17
CA LEU A 265 -12.77 -8.38 3.63
C LEU A 265 -12.91 -8.27 2.11
N LEU A 266 -12.91 -9.41 1.41
CA LEU A 266 -12.98 -9.47 -0.05
C LEU A 266 -14.18 -8.70 -0.62
N ILE A 267 -15.39 -9.08 -0.23
CA ILE A 267 -16.63 -8.48 -0.79
C ILE A 267 -16.76 -6.99 -0.46
N PRO A 268 -16.54 -6.52 0.79
CA PRO A 268 -16.52 -5.11 1.10
C PRO A 268 -15.52 -4.31 0.28
N THR A 269 -14.28 -4.82 0.16
CA THR A 269 -13.23 -4.17 -0.63
C THR A 269 -13.58 -4.08 -2.11
N LEU A 270 -14.18 -5.12 -2.69
CA LEU A 270 -14.67 -5.09 -4.06
C LEU A 270 -15.81 -4.08 -4.26
N LYS A 271 -16.73 -3.97 -3.32
CA LYS A 271 -17.81 -2.98 -3.36
C LYS A 271 -17.25 -1.56 -3.36
N ASP A 272 -16.28 -1.27 -2.50
CA ASP A 272 -15.62 0.04 -2.45
C ASP A 272 -14.89 0.34 -3.76
N PHE A 273 -14.14 -0.63 -4.28
CA PHE A 273 -13.44 -0.50 -5.54
C PHE A 273 -14.38 -0.14 -6.69
N PHE A 274 -15.43 -0.91 -6.89
CA PHE A 274 -16.37 -0.67 -7.99
C PHE A 274 -17.23 0.58 -7.81
N SER A 275 -17.47 1.00 -6.58
CA SER A 275 -18.16 2.27 -6.33
C SER A 275 -17.33 3.47 -6.71
N LYS A 276 -16.00 3.38 -6.52
CA LYS A 276 -15.04 4.44 -6.87
C LYS A 276 -14.73 4.49 -8.38
N HIS A 277 -14.71 3.33 -9.03
CA HIS A 277 -14.30 3.17 -10.43
C HIS A 277 -15.40 2.55 -11.29
N PRO A 278 -16.51 3.28 -11.54
CA PRO A 278 -17.65 2.73 -12.28
C PRO A 278 -17.32 2.35 -13.73
N LEU A 279 -16.27 2.94 -14.32
CA LEU A 279 -15.80 2.61 -15.67
C LEU A 279 -15.13 1.23 -15.74
N ILE A 280 -14.55 0.76 -14.63
CA ILE A 280 -13.90 -0.56 -14.52
C ILE A 280 -14.94 -1.66 -14.29
N ASN A 281 -16.11 -1.32 -13.75
CA ASN A 281 -17.25 -2.23 -13.56
C ASN A 281 -18.37 -1.94 -14.56
N PRO A 282 -18.22 -2.31 -15.83
CA PRO A 282 -19.18 -1.92 -16.88
C PRO A 282 -20.54 -2.58 -16.76
N ASN A 283 -20.69 -3.63 -15.93
CA ASN A 283 -21.99 -4.27 -15.75
C ASN A 283 -22.05 -5.09 -14.44
N PRO A 284 -22.63 -4.53 -13.36
CA PRO A 284 -22.82 -5.26 -12.11
C PRO A 284 -23.70 -6.51 -12.24
N ASP A 285 -24.51 -6.61 -13.32
CA ASP A 285 -25.41 -7.73 -13.58
C ASP A 285 -24.75 -8.87 -14.41
N LYS A 286 -23.51 -8.70 -14.85
CA LYS A 286 -22.73 -9.73 -15.54
C LYS A 286 -21.50 -10.13 -14.72
N PRO A 287 -21.64 -11.01 -13.72
CA PRO A 287 -20.53 -11.49 -12.90
C PRO A 287 -19.53 -12.39 -13.66
N GLU A 288 -19.76 -12.65 -14.95
CA GLU A 288 -18.97 -13.59 -15.75
C GLU A 288 -17.51 -13.16 -16.01
N LYS A 289 -17.13 -11.93 -15.63
CA LYS A 289 -15.79 -11.38 -15.84
C LYS A 289 -14.91 -11.36 -14.57
N PHE A 290 -15.35 -11.96 -13.47
CA PHE A 290 -14.60 -11.92 -12.21
C PHE A 290 -13.81 -13.21 -11.99
N PHE A 291 -12.54 -13.18 -12.32
CA PHE A 291 -11.58 -14.12 -11.73
C PHE A 291 -10.99 -13.45 -10.48
N CYS A 292 -11.55 -13.78 -9.31
CA CYS A 292 -10.94 -13.42 -8.05
C CYS A 292 -9.98 -14.52 -7.63
N ILE A 293 -8.68 -14.25 -7.65
CA ILE A 293 -7.67 -15.13 -7.08
C ILE A 293 -7.31 -14.52 -5.73
N SER A 294 -7.71 -15.19 -4.66
CA SER A 294 -7.19 -14.90 -3.32
C SER A 294 -5.98 -15.80 -3.07
N SER A 295 -4.85 -15.25 -2.70
CA SER A 295 -3.62 -16.01 -2.37
C SER A 295 -3.75 -16.79 -1.03
N THR A 296 -4.92 -16.84 -0.41
CA THR A 296 -5.19 -17.55 0.84
C THR A 296 -5.18 -19.08 0.70
N PHE A 297 -4.82 -19.63 -0.45
CA PHE A 297 -4.48 -21.05 -0.56
C PHE A 297 -3.01 -21.27 -0.19
N GLN A 298 -2.69 -21.15 1.08
CA GLN A 298 -1.56 -21.93 1.61
C GLN A 298 -2.03 -23.39 1.68
N VAL A 299 -1.47 -24.18 0.80
CA VAL A 299 -1.51 -25.66 0.83
C VAL A 299 -1.11 -26.11 2.24
N GLN A 300 -1.98 -26.90 2.86
CA GLN A 300 -1.69 -27.64 4.07
C GLN A 300 -0.51 -28.56 3.90
#